data_81fde313227b4c20b4314efe3efde974
#
_entry.id   81fde313227b4c20b4314efe3efde974
#
_cell.length_a   1.000
_cell.length_b   1.000
_cell.length_c   1.000
_cell.angle_alpha   90.00
_cell.angle_beta   90.00
_cell.angle_gamma   90.00
#
_symmetry.space_group_name_H-M   'P 1'
#
loop_
_entity.id
_entity.type
_entity.pdbx_description
1 polymer ?
#
loop_
_entity_poly.entity_id
_entity_poly.type
_entity_poly.pdbx_seq_one_letter_code
_entity_poly.pdbx_strand_id
1 'polypeptide(L)'
;IWQDIAPILGLNSDQLPPYRIIKEKRATIAQTPRMVSLRPKSATNISNLLLAGDWTNTGLPATIEGAIQSGHEGASLALNR
;
A
#
# COMPACT_ATOMS: atom_id res chain seq x y z
N ILE A 1 -7.27 -2.38 -22.58
CA ILE A 1 -7.74 -3.27 -21.51
C ILE A 1 -9.14 -3.79 -21.80
N TRP A 2 -10.07 -2.91 -22.18
CA TRP A 2 -11.45 -3.32 -22.47
C TRP A 2 -11.51 -4.31 -23.64
N GLN A 3 -10.74 -4.07 -24.70
CA GLN A 3 -10.68 -4.95 -25.87
C GLN A 3 -10.19 -6.35 -25.53
N ASP A 4 -9.39 -6.49 -24.48
CA ASP A 4 -8.88 -7.79 -24.01
C ASP A 4 -9.89 -8.51 -23.13
N ILE A 5 -10.72 -7.78 -22.39
CA ILE A 5 -11.64 -8.32 -21.39
C ILE A 5 -13.02 -8.61 -22.02
N ALA A 6 -13.53 -7.75 -22.90
CA ALA A 6 -14.87 -7.87 -23.43
C ALA A 6 -15.15 -9.22 -24.08
N PRO A 7 -14.26 -9.80 -24.92
CA PRO A 7 -14.49 -11.12 -25.50
C PRO A 7 -14.59 -12.24 -24.46
N ILE A 8 -13.83 -12.14 -23.38
CA ILE A 8 -13.84 -13.13 -22.28
C ILE A 8 -15.20 -13.15 -21.60
N LEU A 9 -15.84 -11.98 -21.48
CA LEU A 9 -17.15 -11.82 -20.85
C LEU A 9 -18.31 -12.01 -21.83
N GLY A 10 -18.04 -12.32 -23.11
CA GLY A 10 -19.06 -12.42 -24.13
C GLY A 10 -19.69 -11.09 -24.53
N LEU A 11 -19.00 -9.97 -24.29
CA LEU A 11 -19.48 -8.63 -24.60
C LEU A 11 -18.86 -8.10 -25.89
N ASN A 12 -19.54 -7.13 -26.52
CA ASN A 12 -19.04 -6.47 -27.71
C ASN A 12 -17.95 -5.47 -27.33
N SER A 13 -16.74 -5.66 -27.88
CA SER A 13 -15.61 -4.76 -27.60
C SER A 13 -15.79 -3.34 -28.16
N ASP A 14 -16.70 -3.16 -29.12
CA ASP A 14 -17.02 -1.84 -29.67
C ASP A 14 -17.93 -1.01 -28.77
N GLN A 15 -18.52 -1.60 -27.75
CA GLN A 15 -19.42 -0.97 -26.80
C GLN A 15 -18.75 -0.83 -25.44
N LEU A 16 -17.95 0.23 -25.29
CA LEU A 16 -17.31 0.54 -24.00
C LEU A 16 -18.37 1.01 -23.00
N PRO A 17 -18.51 0.30 -21.84
CA PRO A 17 -19.42 0.78 -20.81
C PRO A 17 -18.91 2.08 -20.17
N PRO A 18 -19.76 2.80 -19.43
CA PRO A 18 -19.30 3.95 -18.67
C PRO A 18 -18.14 3.56 -17.77
N TYR A 19 -17.07 4.34 -17.78
CA TYR A 19 -15.88 4.06 -16.99
C TYR A 19 -15.28 5.34 -16.43
N ARG A 20 -14.44 5.17 -15.43
CA ARG A 20 -13.67 6.26 -14.84
C ARG A 20 -12.25 5.75 -14.61
N ILE A 21 -11.27 6.50 -15.08
CA ILE A 21 -9.86 6.20 -14.81
C ILE A 21 -9.44 6.99 -13.58
N ILE A 22 -8.99 6.26 -12.55
CA ILE A 22 -8.47 6.87 -11.33
C ILE A 22 -6.98 6.55 -11.27
N LYS A 23 -6.17 7.62 -11.21
CA LYS A 23 -4.73 7.49 -11.06
C LYS A 23 -4.31 8.11 -9.73
N GLU A 24 -3.71 7.29 -8.87
CA GLU A 24 -3.05 7.79 -7.68
C GLU A 24 -1.55 7.90 -7.95
N LYS A 25 -1.07 9.12 -8.10
CA LYS A 25 0.34 9.37 -8.47
C LYS A 25 1.31 9.18 -7.31
N ARG A 26 0.80 9.10 -6.08
CA ARG A 26 1.60 8.99 -4.86
C ARG A 26 1.19 7.81 -3.99
N ALA A 27 0.72 6.73 -4.66
CA ALA A 27 0.21 5.55 -3.96
C ALA A 27 1.31 4.82 -3.19
N THR A 28 2.54 4.85 -3.70
CA THR A 28 3.66 4.10 -3.11
C THR A 28 4.86 5.01 -2.98
N ILE A 29 5.63 4.84 -1.90
CA ILE A 29 6.88 5.57 -1.71
C ILE A 29 7.91 5.13 -2.75
N ALA A 30 8.87 6.00 -3.05
CA ALA A 30 10.01 5.65 -3.88
C ALA A 30 10.89 4.65 -3.11
N GLN A 31 11.13 3.46 -3.69
CA GLN A 31 11.86 2.38 -3.01
C GLN A 31 13.34 2.36 -3.45
N THR A 32 13.97 3.53 -3.43
CA THR A 32 15.43 3.65 -3.62
C THR A 32 16.16 3.24 -2.34
N PRO A 33 17.44 2.85 -2.40
CA PRO A 33 18.21 2.53 -1.19
C PRO A 33 18.17 3.64 -0.14
N ARG A 34 18.26 4.89 -0.58
CA ARG A 34 18.18 6.05 0.34
C ARG A 34 16.81 6.14 1.01
N MET A 35 15.73 6.00 0.24
CA MET A 35 14.37 6.09 0.78
C MET A 35 14.05 4.93 1.71
N VAL A 36 14.54 3.74 1.38
CA VAL A 36 14.38 2.56 2.26
C VAL A 36 15.06 2.81 3.60
N SER A 37 16.27 3.41 3.61
CA SER A 37 16.97 3.70 4.86
C SER A 37 16.27 4.77 5.72
N LEU A 38 15.42 5.59 5.11
CA LEU A 38 14.67 6.64 5.81
C LEU A 38 13.32 6.16 6.35
N ARG A 39 12.93 4.92 6.09
CA ARG A 39 11.65 4.38 6.56
C ARG A 39 11.60 4.38 8.08
N PRO A 40 10.57 5.00 8.70
CA PRO A 40 10.48 5.06 10.15
C PRO A 40 10.03 3.73 10.75
N LYS A 41 10.41 3.50 12.00
CA LYS A 41 9.89 2.39 12.80
C LYS A 41 8.47 2.71 13.28
N SER A 42 7.74 1.67 13.69
CA SER A 42 6.41 1.84 14.28
C SER A 42 6.47 2.65 15.58
N ALA A 43 7.44 2.36 16.45
CA ALA A 43 7.66 3.13 17.66
C ALA A 43 8.30 4.49 17.35
N THR A 44 7.80 5.54 17.96
CA THR A 44 8.31 6.91 17.79
C THR A 44 8.89 7.42 19.10
N ASN A 45 9.51 8.61 19.06
CA ASN A 45 10.00 9.30 20.26
C ASN A 45 8.87 9.78 21.17
N ILE A 46 7.65 9.80 20.68
CA ILE A 46 6.46 10.17 21.44
C ILE A 46 5.83 8.89 21.97
N SER A 47 5.72 8.76 23.31
CA SER A 47 5.36 7.49 23.96
C SER A 47 4.00 6.94 23.59
N ASN A 48 3.05 7.79 23.21
CA ASN A 48 1.69 7.39 22.85
C ASN A 48 1.40 7.55 21.36
N LEU A 49 2.43 7.64 20.53
CA LEU A 49 2.29 7.74 19.08
C LEU A 49 2.98 6.57 18.41
N LEU A 50 2.22 5.76 17.68
CA LEU A 50 2.72 4.65 16.88
C LEU A 50 2.39 4.89 15.42
N LEU A 51 3.22 4.37 14.53
CA LEU A 51 3.04 4.48 13.09
C LEU A 51 2.72 3.11 12.51
N ALA A 52 1.81 3.07 11.54
CA ALA A 52 1.50 1.87 10.78
C ALA A 52 1.20 2.26 9.34
N GLY A 53 1.68 1.47 8.43
CA GLY A 53 1.52 1.67 6.99
C GLY A 53 2.62 0.96 6.22
N ASP A 54 2.41 0.78 4.93
CA ASP A 54 3.38 0.10 4.06
C ASP A 54 4.70 0.86 3.93
N TRP A 55 4.70 2.13 4.28
CA TRP A 55 5.89 3.01 4.25
C TRP A 55 6.77 2.87 5.49
N THR A 56 6.31 2.20 6.53
CA THR A 56 7.14 1.96 7.72
C THR A 56 8.19 0.87 7.48
N ASN A 57 9.20 0.82 8.34
CA ASN A 57 10.27 -0.17 8.22
C ASN A 57 9.81 -1.54 8.74
N THR A 58 9.21 -2.32 7.86
CA THR A 58 8.73 -3.68 8.16
C THR A 58 9.71 -4.77 7.74
N GLY A 59 10.78 -4.40 7.03
CA GLY A 59 11.65 -5.36 6.36
C GLY A 59 11.11 -5.85 5.02
N LEU A 60 9.90 -5.42 4.64
CA LEU A 60 9.26 -5.76 3.37
C LEU A 60 9.15 -4.53 2.47
N PRO A 61 9.04 -4.70 1.14
CA PRO A 61 8.69 -3.60 0.26
C PRO A 61 7.35 -2.98 0.64
N ALA A 62 7.08 -1.78 0.11
CA ALA A 62 5.79 -1.09 0.32
C ALA A 62 4.68 -1.81 -0.46
N THR A 63 4.10 -2.82 0.15
CA THR A 63 3.11 -3.74 -0.40
C THR A 63 1.95 -3.91 0.57
N ILE A 64 0.89 -4.60 0.11
CA ILE A 64 -0.24 -4.96 0.98
C ILE A 64 0.24 -5.83 2.16
N GLU A 65 1.13 -6.78 1.91
CA GLU A 65 1.70 -7.62 2.97
C GLU A 65 2.48 -6.78 3.99
N GLY A 66 3.28 -5.82 3.51
CA GLY A 66 3.98 -4.88 4.38
C GLY A 66 3.03 -4.05 5.23
N ALA A 67 1.92 -3.58 4.65
CA ALA A 67 0.90 -2.83 5.36
C ALA A 67 0.25 -3.67 6.46
N ILE A 68 -0.10 -4.91 6.18
CA ILE A 68 -0.69 -5.83 7.15
C ILE A 68 0.29 -6.09 8.30
N GLN A 69 1.54 -6.37 7.98
CA GLN A 69 2.56 -6.62 8.99
C GLN A 69 2.78 -5.40 9.87
N SER A 70 2.79 -4.20 9.31
CA SER A 70 2.95 -2.96 10.09
C SER A 70 1.78 -2.75 11.05
N GLY A 71 0.56 -3.10 10.63
CA GLY A 71 -0.62 -3.04 11.50
C GLY A 71 -0.51 -3.99 12.68
N HIS A 72 -0.06 -5.21 12.46
CA HIS A 72 0.20 -6.18 13.53
C HIS A 72 1.26 -5.68 14.51
N GLU A 73 2.35 -5.12 14.00
CA GLU A 73 3.42 -4.58 14.83
C GLU A 73 2.92 -3.40 15.67
N GLY A 74 2.21 -2.45 15.04
CA GLY A 74 1.65 -1.31 15.76
C GLY A 74 0.66 -1.73 16.84
N ALA A 75 -0.21 -2.68 16.56
CA ALA A 75 -1.16 -3.21 17.53
C ALA A 75 -0.45 -3.91 18.69
N SER A 76 0.57 -4.71 18.40
CA SER A 76 1.37 -5.39 19.43
C SER A 76 2.04 -4.39 20.37
N LEU A 77 2.64 -3.35 19.82
CA LEU A 77 3.27 -2.29 20.62
C LEU A 77 2.26 -1.53 21.47
N ALA A 78 1.06 -1.27 20.93
CA ALA A 78 0.00 -0.59 21.65
C ALA A 78 -0.52 -1.42 22.83
N LEU A 79 -0.66 -2.73 22.65
CA LEU A 79 -1.15 -3.65 23.69
C LEU A 79 -0.14 -3.88 24.82
N ASN A 80 1.13 -3.69 24.53
CA ASN A 80 2.21 -3.92 25.50
C ASN A 80 2.61 -2.66 26.30
N ARG A 81 1.81 -1.61 26.20
CA ARG A 81 2.04 -0.34 26.91
C ARG A 81 1.35 -0.24 28.24
#